data_8000796cb0e6f8cf7b5a3432f55f0c8a
#
_entry.id   8000796cb0e6f8cf7b5a3432f55f0c8a
#
_cell.length_a   1.000
_cell.length_b   1.000
_cell.length_c   1.000
_cell.angle_alpha   90.00
_cell.angle_beta   90.00
_cell.angle_gamma   90.00
#
_symmetry.space_group_name_H-M   'P 1'
#
loop_
_entity.id
_entity.type
_entity.pdbx_description
1 polymer ?
#
loop_
_entity_poly.entity_id
_entity_poly.type
_entity_poly.pdbx_seq_one_letter_code
_entity_poly.pdbx_strand_id
1 'polypeptide(L)'
;MPDDQQPNDQHMVDMLGIVLTGDDSGAPVDNSIIAARLGWNLETVASCLNEAKERSLVWGQRSGDKPAPWFKELEITVQGRRLLRSHSANA
;
A
#
# COMPACT_ATOMS: atom_id res chain seq x y z
N MET A 1 0.33 25.29 -1.22
CA MET A 1 -0.22 24.57 -1.90
C MET A 1 -0.61 23.30 -1.40
N PRO A 2 -1.62 23.09 -1.38
CA PRO A 2 -2.17 21.92 -0.82
C PRO A 2 -1.93 20.68 -1.59
N ASP A 3 -1.29 20.83 -2.66
CA ASP A 3 -1.02 19.70 -3.41
C ASP A 3 -0.18 18.73 -2.71
N ASP A 4 0.39 19.10 -1.63
CA ASP A 4 1.23 18.18 -0.92
C ASP A 4 0.48 16.97 -0.48
N GLN A 5 -0.81 17.10 -0.24
CA GLN A 5 -1.54 15.95 0.21
C GLN A 5 -1.98 15.07 -0.91
N GLN A 6 -2.16 15.63 -2.08
CA GLN A 6 -2.65 14.88 -3.19
C GLN A 6 -1.71 13.77 -3.62
N PRO A 7 -0.41 14.03 -3.68
CA PRO A 7 0.50 12.95 -4.04
C PRO A 7 0.41 11.78 -3.09
N ASN A 8 0.17 12.05 -1.81
CA ASN A 8 0.07 10.97 -0.85
C ASN A 8 -1.14 10.10 -1.11
N ASP A 9 -2.26 10.71 -1.48
CA ASP A 9 -3.45 9.93 -1.80
C ASP A 9 -3.24 9.09 -3.04
N GLN A 10 -2.58 9.64 -4.05
CA GLN A 10 -2.30 8.88 -5.25
C GLN A 10 -1.33 7.74 -4.95
N HIS A 11 -0.32 8.01 -4.14
CA HIS A 11 0.61 6.96 -3.73
C HIS A 11 -0.11 5.85 -3.00
N MET A 12 -1.02 6.21 -2.12
CA MET A 12 -1.78 5.21 -1.37
C MET A 12 -2.61 4.35 -2.32
N VAL A 13 -3.27 4.97 -3.27
CA VAL A 13 -4.09 4.23 -4.24
C VAL A 13 -3.24 3.31 -5.10
N ASP A 14 -2.10 3.80 -5.56
CA ASP A 14 -1.20 2.99 -6.37
C ASP A 14 -0.72 1.77 -5.60
N MET A 15 -0.34 1.97 -4.35
CA MET A 15 0.14 0.88 -3.52
C MET A 15 -0.98 -0.12 -3.22
N LEU A 16 -2.16 0.38 -2.88
CA LEU A 16 -3.28 -0.50 -2.57
C LEU A 16 -3.68 -1.35 -3.78
N GLY A 17 -3.52 -0.82 -4.98
CA GLY A 17 -3.78 -1.59 -6.19
C GLY A 17 -2.87 -2.80 -6.31
N ILE A 18 -1.60 -2.63 -5.94
CA ILE A 18 -0.66 -3.75 -5.95
C ILE A 18 -1.04 -4.79 -4.89
N VAL A 19 -1.41 -4.31 -3.70
CA VAL A 19 -1.81 -5.21 -2.61
C VAL A 19 -3.07 -5.99 -3.01
N LEU A 20 -4.03 -5.30 -3.62
CA LEU A 20 -5.27 -5.95 -4.07
C LEU A 20 -4.99 -7.05 -5.08
N THR A 21 -4.15 -6.75 -6.06
CA THR A 21 -3.82 -7.73 -7.08
C THR A 21 -3.17 -8.97 -6.47
N GLY A 22 -2.25 -8.77 -5.55
CA GLY A 22 -1.61 -9.90 -4.88
C GLY A 22 -2.58 -10.70 -4.04
N ASP A 23 -3.41 -10.00 -3.30
CA ASP A 23 -4.39 -10.66 -2.43
C ASP A 23 -5.37 -11.49 -3.26
N ASP A 24 -5.91 -10.91 -4.31
CA ASP A 24 -6.90 -11.59 -5.14
C ASP A 24 -6.30 -12.78 -5.91
N SER A 25 -5.02 -12.73 -6.23
CA SER A 25 -4.39 -13.82 -6.96
C SER A 25 -3.83 -14.90 -6.04
N GLY A 26 -3.94 -14.71 -4.72
CA GLY A 26 -3.40 -15.68 -3.78
C GLY A 26 -1.90 -15.60 -3.64
N ALA A 27 -1.30 -14.50 -4.04
CA ALA A 27 0.14 -14.29 -3.96
C ALA A 27 0.42 -12.99 -3.22
N PRO A 28 0.34 -13.01 -1.89
CA PRO A 28 0.51 -11.78 -1.10
C PRO A 28 1.83 -11.11 -1.37
N VAL A 29 1.82 -9.80 -1.31
CA VAL A 29 3.01 -9.02 -1.62
C VAL A 29 3.70 -8.55 -0.35
N ASP A 30 4.93 -8.08 -0.51
CA ASP A 30 5.69 -7.47 0.58
C ASP A 30 6.28 -6.15 0.07
N ASN A 31 7.10 -5.52 0.92
CA ASN A 31 7.71 -4.24 0.56
C ASN A 31 8.49 -4.32 -0.76
N SER A 32 9.22 -5.40 -0.96
CA SER A 32 10.10 -5.47 -2.13
C SER A 32 9.30 -5.57 -3.43
N ILE A 33 8.20 -6.28 -3.40
CA ILE A 33 7.36 -6.42 -4.59
C ILE A 33 6.71 -5.08 -4.93
N ILE A 34 6.22 -4.38 -3.91
CA ILE A 34 5.62 -3.07 -4.13
C ILE A 34 6.66 -2.10 -4.68
N ALA A 35 7.84 -2.08 -4.08
CA ALA A 35 8.91 -1.19 -4.52
C ALA A 35 9.26 -1.45 -5.98
N ALA A 36 9.39 -2.73 -6.35
CA ALA A 36 9.76 -3.07 -7.71
C ALA A 36 8.67 -2.67 -8.71
N ARG A 37 7.42 -2.88 -8.35
CA ARG A 37 6.33 -2.59 -9.26
C ARG A 37 6.10 -1.11 -9.46
N LEU A 38 6.28 -0.31 -8.41
CA LEU A 38 6.02 1.12 -8.48
C LEU A 38 7.26 1.95 -8.74
N GLY A 39 8.43 1.33 -8.66
CA GLY A 39 9.67 2.07 -8.84
C GLY A 39 9.97 2.97 -7.65
N TRP A 40 9.51 2.62 -6.47
CA TRP A 40 9.71 3.40 -5.26
C TRP A 40 10.89 2.82 -4.48
N ASN A 41 11.51 3.65 -3.62
CA ASN A 41 12.49 3.10 -2.71
C ASN A 41 11.78 2.45 -1.52
N LEU A 42 12.53 1.62 -0.79
CA LEU A 42 11.93 0.85 0.30
C LEU A 42 11.42 1.71 1.43
N GLU A 43 12.05 2.85 1.67
CA GLU A 43 11.59 3.74 2.73
C GLU A 43 10.24 4.35 2.41
N THR A 44 10.06 4.74 1.16
CA THR A 44 8.77 5.28 0.72
C THR A 44 7.68 4.22 0.85
N VAL A 45 7.98 3.00 0.44
CA VAL A 45 7.01 1.90 0.56
C VAL A 45 6.66 1.68 2.02
N ALA A 46 7.66 1.62 2.89
CA ALA A 46 7.42 1.36 4.31
C ALA A 46 6.57 2.46 4.95
N SER A 47 6.85 3.70 4.60
CA SER A 47 6.07 4.82 5.11
C SER A 47 4.62 4.72 4.69
N CYS A 48 4.40 4.42 3.43
CA CYS A 48 3.04 4.31 2.90
C CYS A 48 2.31 3.12 3.51
N LEU A 49 2.99 1.99 3.70
CA LEU A 49 2.39 0.83 4.33
C LEU A 49 2.04 1.10 5.79
N ASN A 50 2.91 1.80 6.49
CA ASN A 50 2.64 2.13 7.87
C ASN A 50 1.38 2.99 7.97
N GLU A 51 1.26 3.98 7.11
CA GLU A 51 0.07 4.82 7.08
C GLU A 51 -1.16 4.00 6.71
N ALA A 52 -1.04 3.10 5.76
CA ALA A 52 -2.16 2.27 5.34
C ALA A 52 -2.64 1.39 6.49
N LYS A 53 -1.71 0.85 7.28
CA LYS A 53 -2.07 0.05 8.43
C LYS A 53 -2.76 0.89 9.49
N GLU A 54 -2.27 2.10 9.73
CA GLU A 54 -2.89 2.98 10.70
C GLU A 54 -4.30 3.37 10.31
N ARG A 55 -4.55 3.47 9.01
CA ARG A 55 -5.87 3.79 8.49
C ARG A 55 -6.73 2.55 8.27
N SER A 56 -6.25 1.39 8.65
CA SER A 56 -6.95 0.12 8.50
C SER A 56 -7.26 -0.23 7.04
N LEU A 57 -6.38 0.17 6.15
CA LEU A 57 -6.57 -0.12 4.72
C LEU A 57 -5.94 -1.43 4.32
N VAL A 58 -4.93 -1.89 5.07
CA VAL A 58 -4.28 -3.17 4.80
C VAL A 58 -4.01 -3.91 6.09
N TRP A 59 -3.85 -5.22 5.97
CA TRP A 59 -3.37 -6.11 7.01
C TRP A 59 -2.01 -6.60 6.58
N GLY A 60 -1.12 -6.84 7.54
CA GLY A 60 0.17 -7.42 7.20
C GLY A 60 0.93 -7.73 8.45
N GLN A 61 1.89 -8.65 8.34
CA GLN A 61 2.75 -9.00 9.47
C GLN A 61 4.00 -8.14 9.43
N ARG A 62 4.29 -7.49 10.55
CA ARG A 62 5.53 -6.77 10.69
C ARG A 62 6.66 -7.78 10.80
N SER A 63 7.67 -7.63 9.96
CA SER A 63 8.71 -8.64 9.86
C SER A 63 10.11 -8.07 10.04
N GLY A 64 10.26 -7.03 10.81
CA GLY A 64 11.55 -6.46 11.08
C GLY A 64 11.59 -5.00 10.74
N ASP A 65 12.77 -4.38 10.94
CA ASP A 65 12.93 -2.95 10.76
C ASP A 65 13.97 -2.58 9.73
N LYS A 66 14.63 -3.53 9.13
CA LYS A 66 15.73 -3.23 8.22
C LYS A 66 15.51 -3.87 6.89
N PRO A 67 15.87 -3.18 5.82
CA PRO A 67 16.45 -1.83 5.75
C PRO A 67 15.45 -0.74 6.10
N ALA A 68 14.19 -1.08 6.21
CA ALA A 68 13.11 -0.20 6.61
C ALA A 68 12.07 -1.07 7.28
N PRO A 69 11.07 -0.49 7.97
CA PRO A 69 9.99 -1.32 8.51
C PRO A 69 9.44 -2.24 7.44
N TRP A 70 9.44 -3.53 7.72
CA TRP A 70 9.13 -4.55 6.71
C TRP A 70 7.80 -5.21 7.01
N PHE A 71 6.99 -5.36 5.98
CA PHE A 71 5.69 -5.99 6.09
C PHE A 71 5.59 -7.09 5.06
N LYS A 72 5.00 -8.22 5.44
CA LYS A 72 4.81 -9.32 4.52
C LYS A 72 3.39 -9.85 4.63
N GLU A 73 3.01 -10.66 3.67
CA GLU A 73 1.68 -11.27 3.63
C GLU A 73 0.60 -10.19 3.71
N LEU A 74 0.78 -9.15 2.92
CA LEU A 74 -0.14 -8.04 2.93
C LEU A 74 -1.47 -8.42 2.32
N GLU A 75 -2.55 -8.01 2.97
CA GLU A 75 -3.91 -8.23 2.50
C GLU A 75 -4.64 -6.90 2.52
N ILE A 76 -5.56 -6.74 1.58
CA ILE A 76 -6.33 -5.51 1.55
C ILE A 76 -7.60 -5.69 2.38
N THR A 77 -7.97 -4.66 3.12
CA THR A 77 -9.17 -4.70 3.95
C THR A 77 -10.38 -4.23 3.15
N VAL A 78 -11.55 -4.35 3.74
CA VAL A 78 -12.77 -3.81 3.14
C VAL A 78 -12.63 -2.31 2.93
N GLN A 79 -12.04 -1.61 3.90
CA GLN A 79 -11.84 -0.17 3.77
C GLN A 79 -10.86 0.17 2.66
N GLY A 80 -9.81 -0.66 2.50
CA GLY A 80 -8.88 -0.46 1.40
C GLY A 80 -9.55 -0.63 0.06
N ARG A 81 -10.41 -1.63 -0.07
CA ARG A 81 -11.16 -1.87 -1.30
C ARG A 81 -12.12 -0.72 -1.58
N ARG A 82 -12.73 -0.17 -0.55
CA ARG A 82 -13.63 0.96 -0.71
C ARG A 82 -12.89 2.18 -1.22
N LEU A 83 -11.71 2.43 -0.70
CA LEU A 83 -10.92 3.56 -1.15
C LEU A 83 -10.58 3.42 -2.61
N LEU A 84 -10.15 2.24 -3.03
CA LEU A 84 -9.82 2.01 -4.44
C LEU A 84 -11.05 2.20 -5.33
N ARG A 85 -12.18 1.68 -4.90
CA ARG A 85 -13.41 1.80 -5.68
C ARG A 85 -13.85 3.24 -5.80
N SER A 86 -13.71 3.99 -4.72
CA SER A 86 -14.07 5.40 -4.71
C SER A 86 -13.23 6.19 -5.69
N HIS A 87 -11.92 5.90 -5.74
CA HIS A 87 -11.05 6.56 -6.69
C HIS A 87 -11.39 6.21 -8.12
N SER A 88 -11.69 4.94 -8.38
CA SER A 88 -12.06 4.52 -9.71
C SER A 88 -13.34 5.18 -10.18
N ALA A 89 -14.29 5.30 -9.27
CA ALA A 89 -15.57 5.89 -9.61
C ALA A 89 -15.46 7.37 -9.94
N ASN A 90 -14.44 8.03 -9.41
CA ASN A 90 -14.22 9.44 -9.66
C ASN A 90 -13.35 9.70 -10.86
N ALA A 91 -12.77 8.67 -11.42
CA ALA A 91 -11.91 8.84 -12.59
C ALA A 91 -12.71 8.85 -13.93
#